data_2c4cdce4c2be9a8150de20ae78c76feb
#
_entry.id   2c4cdce4c2be9a8150de20ae78c76feb
#
_cell.length_a   1.000
_cell.length_b   1.000
_cell.length_c   1.000
_cell.angle_alpha   90.00
_cell.angle_beta   90.00
_cell.angle_gamma   90.00
#
_symmetry.space_group_name_H-M   'P 1'
#
loop_
_entity.id
_entity.type
_entity.pdbx_description
1 polymer ?
#
loop_
_entity_poly.entity_id
_entity_poly.type
_entity_poly.pdbx_seq_one_letter_code
_entity_poly.pdbx_strand_id
1 'polypeptide(L)'
;AQVTFNQLGFYAQDEWNLGNSLKLTYGIRFDNLMFDNDDLQRNDAIYELDFDGQHIDTGKWPDSRWQISPRIGFVWDVFKDKSLKVRGGTGVFTGRLPLVFFTNMPTNASMVQNSVTFKTQYDNGKVVGHDSRLDQLAGGMITDMNQIIDKFNLPTTIEKHVAGSKISGVAQDFKMPQVWKSSIAVDYQVPVSFPLTVTGEFMFTKNVNAVTINNINIKNPDEWKYNKLTTVKGADGKDVTTTELLHTGMQRFNGADNRMVYSYSLYDNPDKNVKYAGDFVHYNGKNAVVLDNTSKGYGYTANITVNAQPVDDLMLMLAYTHTESKEVSGLPGSDPISTWQGLNTIDGSNYVDAQRSQYVVCLLYTSD
;
A
#
# COMPACT_ATOMS: atom_id res chain seq x y z
N ALA A 1 13.40 13.84 6.92
CA ALA A 1 12.06 14.46 6.83
C ALA A 1 11.37 14.38 8.19
N GLN A 2 10.67 15.42 8.57
CA GLN A 2 9.89 15.52 9.80
C GLN A 2 8.41 15.51 9.44
N VAL A 3 7.57 14.91 10.31
CA VAL A 3 6.11 14.95 10.20
C VAL A 3 5.57 15.45 11.53
N THR A 4 5.00 16.62 11.51
CA THR A 4 4.34 17.24 12.67
C THR A 4 2.83 17.15 12.49
N PHE A 5 2.12 16.78 13.55
CA PHE A 5 0.67 16.65 13.51
C PHE A 5 0.04 16.83 14.89
N ASN A 6 -1.23 17.22 14.88
CA ASN A 6 -2.11 17.22 16.04
C ASN A 6 -3.20 16.19 15.87
N GLN A 7 -3.57 15.50 16.94
CA GLN A 7 -4.67 14.54 16.93
C GLN A 7 -5.71 14.93 17.98
N LEU A 8 -6.95 15.08 17.53
CA LEU A 8 -8.11 15.28 18.39
C LEU A 8 -8.99 14.03 18.36
N GLY A 9 -9.48 13.62 19.51
CA GLY A 9 -10.39 12.50 19.62
C GLY A 9 -11.45 12.76 20.69
N PHE A 10 -12.71 12.57 20.32
CA PHE A 10 -13.85 12.63 21.22
C PHE A 10 -14.61 11.32 21.17
N TYR A 11 -15.08 10.86 22.31
CA TYR A 11 -15.95 9.69 22.33
C TYR A 11 -17.05 9.86 23.38
N ALA A 12 -18.19 9.23 23.10
CA ALA A 12 -19.27 9.04 24.03
C ALA A 12 -19.71 7.57 23.97
N GLN A 13 -19.93 6.98 25.13
CA GLN A 13 -20.38 5.60 25.26
C GLN A 13 -21.34 5.49 26.43
N ASP A 14 -22.35 4.65 26.25
CA ASP A 14 -23.31 4.33 27.29
C ASP A 14 -23.56 2.81 27.34
N GLU A 15 -24.03 2.36 28.47
CA GLU A 15 -24.33 0.96 28.76
C GLU A 15 -25.72 0.85 29.33
N TRP A 16 -26.55 0.09 28.68
CA TRP A 16 -27.93 -0.10 29.08
C TRP A 16 -28.21 -1.55 29.48
N ASN A 17 -28.62 -1.76 30.73
CA ASN A 17 -29.03 -3.06 31.25
C ASN A 17 -30.55 -3.22 31.17
N LEU A 18 -30.99 -4.09 30.26
CA LEU A 18 -32.39 -4.41 30.05
C LEU A 18 -32.76 -5.63 30.93
N GLY A 19 -33.24 -5.34 32.13
CA GLY A 19 -33.45 -6.35 33.14
C GLY A 19 -32.15 -7.03 33.59
N ASN A 20 -32.20 -8.30 33.94
CA ASN A 20 -31.05 -9.04 34.43
C ASN A 20 -30.41 -9.94 33.37
N SER A 21 -30.88 -9.89 32.13
CA SER A 21 -30.47 -10.85 31.09
C SER A 21 -29.80 -10.21 29.88
N LEU A 22 -30.10 -8.97 29.56
CA LEU A 22 -29.56 -8.33 28.36
C LEU A 22 -28.85 -7.02 28.72
N LYS A 23 -27.59 -6.96 28.33
CA LYS A 23 -26.76 -5.78 28.41
C LYS A 23 -26.46 -5.28 27.00
N LEU A 24 -26.72 -4.00 26.73
CA LEU A 24 -26.36 -3.30 25.50
C LEU A 24 -25.27 -2.28 25.81
N THR A 25 -24.29 -2.20 24.93
CA THR A 25 -23.26 -1.17 24.97
C THR A 25 -23.25 -0.47 23.62
N TYR A 26 -23.34 0.85 23.60
CA TYR A 26 -23.28 1.61 22.35
C TYR A 26 -22.44 2.87 22.54
N GLY A 27 -21.80 3.29 21.47
CA GLY A 27 -20.93 4.47 21.53
C GLY A 27 -20.54 4.96 20.16
N ILE A 28 -19.98 6.13 20.17
CA ILE A 28 -19.47 6.78 18.98
C ILE A 28 -18.16 7.48 19.30
N ARG A 29 -17.20 7.37 18.40
CA ARG A 29 -15.90 8.05 18.50
C ARG A 29 -15.66 8.87 17.24
N PHE A 30 -15.13 10.07 17.44
CA PHE A 30 -14.69 10.99 16.40
C PHE A 30 -13.18 11.17 16.53
N ASP A 31 -12.46 10.94 15.47
CA ASP A 31 -11.01 11.16 15.40
C ASP A 31 -10.68 12.12 14.26
N ASN A 32 -9.79 13.06 14.50
CA ASN A 32 -9.25 13.95 13.50
C ASN A 32 -7.73 14.04 13.64
N LEU A 33 -7.02 13.79 12.55
CA LEU A 33 -5.59 13.96 12.45
C LEU A 33 -5.31 15.17 11.55
N MET A 34 -4.63 16.15 12.09
CA MET A 34 -4.30 17.43 11.43
C MET A 34 -2.80 17.49 11.26
N PHE A 35 -2.33 17.41 10.03
CA PHE A 35 -0.91 17.57 9.71
C PHE A 35 -0.54 19.04 9.60
N ASP A 36 0.70 19.33 9.97
CA ASP A 36 1.33 20.64 9.78
C ASP A 36 2.17 20.61 8.50
N ASN A 37 1.96 21.57 7.62
CA ASN A 37 2.65 21.69 6.34
C ASN A 37 3.91 22.59 6.41
N ASP A 38 4.20 23.22 7.53
CA ASP A 38 5.26 24.24 7.64
C ASP A 38 6.67 23.71 7.28
N ASP A 39 6.89 22.41 7.51
CA ASP A 39 8.16 21.75 7.19
C ASP A 39 8.23 21.24 5.73
N LEU A 40 7.16 21.39 4.94
CA LEU A 40 7.14 20.92 3.56
C LEU A 40 7.53 22.01 2.57
N GLN A 41 8.21 21.59 1.52
CA GLN A 41 8.53 22.45 0.38
C GLN A 41 8.00 21.79 -0.90
N ARG A 42 7.17 22.51 -1.64
CA ARG A 42 6.66 22.02 -2.91
C ARG A 42 7.77 22.05 -3.97
N ASN A 43 7.92 20.95 -4.66
CA ASN A 43 8.72 20.90 -5.88
C ASN A 43 7.81 21.18 -7.08
N ASP A 44 7.94 22.38 -7.66
CA ASP A 44 7.08 22.80 -8.77
C ASP A 44 7.28 21.93 -10.02
N ALA A 45 8.49 21.43 -10.26
CA ALA A 45 8.76 20.51 -11.38
C ALA A 45 8.07 19.14 -11.23
N ILE A 46 7.75 18.72 -10.01
CA ILE A 46 6.91 17.55 -9.77
C ILE A 46 5.43 17.91 -9.93
N TYR A 47 5.03 19.06 -9.38
CA TYR A 47 3.64 19.51 -9.42
C TYR A 47 3.14 19.76 -10.85
N GLU A 48 4.01 20.22 -11.74
CA GLU A 48 3.69 20.44 -13.15
C GLU A 48 3.52 19.15 -13.97
N LEU A 49 3.94 18.00 -13.44
CA LEU A 49 3.68 16.73 -14.11
C LEU A 49 2.19 16.40 -14.04
N ASP A 50 1.63 16.07 -15.20
CA ASP A 50 0.24 15.69 -15.36
C ASP A 50 0.12 14.15 -15.47
N PHE A 51 -0.75 13.59 -14.66
CA PHE A 51 -1.10 12.18 -14.63
C PHE A 51 -2.62 12.04 -14.81
N ASP A 52 -3.12 12.39 -15.99
CA ASP A 52 -4.55 12.42 -16.33
C ASP A 52 -5.34 13.40 -15.43
N GLY A 53 -4.87 14.63 -15.36
CA GLY A 53 -5.45 15.68 -14.51
C GLY A 53 -5.11 15.54 -13.02
N GLN A 54 -4.33 14.53 -12.63
CA GLN A 54 -3.83 14.38 -11.27
C GLN A 54 -2.42 14.97 -11.15
N HIS A 55 -2.16 15.63 -10.03
CA HIS A 55 -0.86 16.22 -9.70
C HIS A 55 -0.42 15.78 -8.30
N ILE A 56 0.89 15.65 -8.10
CA ILE A 56 1.45 15.38 -6.78
C ILE A 56 1.96 16.70 -6.19
N ASP A 57 1.32 17.16 -5.12
CA ASP A 57 1.78 18.31 -4.35
C ASP A 57 2.68 17.85 -3.19
N THR A 58 3.98 18.01 -3.35
CA THR A 58 4.97 17.63 -2.32
C THR A 58 5.05 18.64 -1.17
N GLY A 59 4.37 19.78 -1.29
CA GLY A 59 4.31 20.83 -0.27
C GLY A 59 3.09 20.74 0.64
N LYS A 60 2.26 19.70 0.50
CA LYS A 60 1.02 19.60 1.24
C LYS A 60 0.77 18.16 1.73
N TRP A 61 0.49 18.01 3.02
CA TRP A 61 -0.04 16.78 3.60
C TRP A 61 -1.52 16.61 3.28
N PRO A 62 -2.11 15.40 3.48
CA PRO A 62 -3.54 15.19 3.32
C PRO A 62 -4.39 16.15 4.13
N ASP A 63 -5.53 16.49 3.57
CA ASP A 63 -6.51 17.34 4.25
C ASP A 63 -7.00 16.68 5.55
N SER A 64 -7.12 17.51 6.59
CA SER A 64 -7.69 17.07 7.86
C SER A 64 -9.16 16.67 7.69
N ARG A 65 -9.52 15.47 8.14
CA ARG A 65 -10.90 14.96 8.04
C ARG A 65 -11.31 14.23 9.31
N TRP A 66 -12.53 14.45 9.73
CA TRP A 66 -13.12 13.69 10.82
C TRP A 66 -13.45 12.27 10.38
N GLN A 67 -13.01 11.31 11.16
CA GLN A 67 -13.34 9.91 11.00
C GLN A 67 -14.27 9.48 12.14
N ILE A 68 -15.41 8.90 11.77
CA ILE A 68 -16.46 8.52 12.70
C ILE A 68 -16.42 7.02 12.91
N SER A 69 -16.44 6.59 14.16
CA SER A 69 -16.33 5.18 14.58
C SER A 69 -17.48 4.81 15.52
N PRO A 70 -18.69 4.58 15.00
CA PRO A 70 -19.80 4.07 15.78
C PRO A 70 -19.59 2.61 16.16
N ARG A 71 -20.11 2.20 17.31
CA ARG A 71 -20.08 0.82 17.79
C ARG A 71 -21.30 0.47 18.63
N ILE A 72 -21.72 -0.76 18.52
CA ILE A 72 -22.75 -1.35 19.36
C ILE A 72 -22.36 -2.79 19.70
N GLY A 73 -22.63 -3.20 20.93
CA GLY A 73 -22.41 -4.55 21.40
C GLY A 73 -23.52 -4.99 22.33
N PHE A 74 -23.66 -6.29 22.48
CA PHE A 74 -24.62 -6.86 23.41
C PHE A 74 -24.08 -8.14 24.06
N VAL A 75 -24.57 -8.40 25.25
CA VAL A 75 -24.44 -9.68 25.96
C VAL A 75 -25.81 -10.09 26.46
N TRP A 76 -26.29 -11.25 26.08
CA TRP A 76 -27.61 -11.76 26.43
C TRP A 76 -27.50 -13.12 27.10
N ASP A 77 -27.94 -13.21 28.34
CA ASP A 77 -28.17 -14.45 29.07
C ASP A 77 -29.60 -14.93 28.76
N VAL A 78 -29.71 -15.88 27.82
CA VAL A 78 -30.97 -16.24 27.19
C VAL A 78 -31.96 -16.83 28.23
N PHE A 79 -31.49 -17.70 29.12
CA PHE A 79 -32.30 -18.38 30.11
C PHE A 79 -32.19 -17.76 31.51
N LYS A 80 -31.37 -16.76 31.72
CA LYS A 80 -31.09 -16.06 32.99
C LYS A 80 -30.41 -16.93 34.06
N ASP A 81 -29.90 -18.07 33.67
CA ASP A 81 -29.18 -19.04 34.51
C ASP A 81 -27.71 -19.20 34.06
N LYS A 82 -27.27 -18.41 33.07
CA LYS A 82 -25.95 -18.44 32.47
C LYS A 82 -25.63 -19.70 31.66
N SER A 83 -26.60 -20.61 31.48
CA SER A 83 -26.41 -21.84 30.70
C SER A 83 -26.20 -21.55 29.19
N LEU A 84 -26.86 -20.50 28.68
CA LEU A 84 -26.71 -20.06 27.29
C LEU A 84 -26.54 -18.55 27.25
N LYS A 85 -25.36 -18.10 26.80
CA LYS A 85 -25.07 -16.68 26.52
C LYS A 85 -24.85 -16.45 25.05
N VAL A 86 -25.47 -15.41 24.53
CA VAL A 86 -25.22 -14.90 23.19
C VAL A 86 -24.59 -13.52 23.34
N ARG A 87 -23.46 -13.32 22.72
CA ARG A 87 -22.76 -12.03 22.74
C ARG A 87 -22.35 -11.65 21.33
N GLY A 88 -22.30 -10.37 21.08
CA GLY A 88 -21.89 -9.89 19.78
C GLY A 88 -21.79 -8.39 19.72
N GLY A 89 -21.38 -7.91 18.57
CA GLY A 89 -21.30 -6.48 18.33
C GLY A 89 -20.85 -6.15 16.93
N THR A 90 -21.05 -4.91 16.58
CA THR A 90 -20.60 -4.35 15.30
C THR A 90 -20.10 -2.94 15.51
N GLY A 91 -19.17 -2.52 14.68
CA GLY A 91 -18.65 -1.15 14.74
C GLY A 91 -17.60 -0.87 13.70
N VAL A 92 -17.33 0.42 13.54
CA VAL A 92 -16.22 0.93 12.75
C VAL A 92 -15.07 1.26 13.69
N PHE A 93 -13.86 0.88 13.30
CA PHE A 93 -12.66 1.09 14.10
C PHE A 93 -11.62 1.80 13.26
N THR A 94 -11.16 2.95 13.76
CA THR A 94 -10.07 3.72 13.15
C THR A 94 -8.75 3.24 13.72
N GLY A 95 -7.84 2.87 12.82
CA GLY A 95 -6.45 2.54 13.12
C GLY A 95 -5.52 3.72 12.87
N ARG A 96 -4.23 3.49 13.06
CA ARG A 96 -3.18 4.47 12.77
C ARG A 96 -2.14 3.84 11.85
N LEU A 97 -1.85 4.50 10.74
CA LEU A 97 -0.74 4.13 9.88
C LEU A 97 0.57 4.65 10.50
N PRO A 98 1.65 3.86 10.50
CA PRO A 98 2.97 4.35 10.88
C PRO A 98 3.38 5.54 10.01
N LEU A 99 3.85 6.63 10.63
CA LEU A 99 4.12 7.90 9.93
C LEU A 99 5.28 7.82 8.95
N VAL A 100 6.10 6.78 9.02
CA VAL A 100 7.17 6.51 8.06
C VAL A 100 6.67 6.42 6.62
N PHE A 101 5.42 5.98 6.41
CA PHE A 101 4.83 5.95 5.07
C PHE A 101 4.64 7.35 4.48
N PHE A 102 4.39 8.35 5.31
CA PHE A 102 4.24 9.73 4.88
C PHE A 102 5.59 10.39 4.56
N THR A 103 6.65 10.09 5.33
CA THR A 103 7.97 10.74 5.16
C THR A 103 8.61 10.48 3.80
N ASN A 104 8.16 9.47 3.07
CA ASN A 104 8.65 9.20 1.71
C ASN A 104 8.32 10.31 0.72
N MET A 105 7.19 11.02 0.88
CA MET A 105 6.84 12.12 0.00
C MET A 105 7.90 13.24 0.04
N PRO A 106 8.21 13.89 1.16
CA PRO A 106 9.26 14.90 1.18
C PRO A 106 10.66 14.33 0.90
N THR A 107 10.95 13.08 1.27
CA THR A 107 12.25 12.46 1.00
C THR A 107 12.50 12.30 -0.51
N ASN A 108 11.47 11.89 -1.27
CA ASN A 108 11.55 11.70 -2.72
C ASN A 108 11.16 12.96 -3.51
N ALA A 109 10.92 14.08 -2.84
CA ALA A 109 10.58 15.35 -3.48
C ALA A 109 11.78 16.07 -4.10
N SER A 110 13.02 15.58 -3.93
CA SER A 110 14.26 16.25 -4.36
C SER A 110 14.45 17.65 -3.72
N MET A 111 13.79 17.92 -2.58
CA MET A 111 13.83 19.20 -1.88
C MET A 111 14.53 19.14 -0.51
N VAL A 112 14.90 17.95 -0.06
CA VAL A 112 15.47 17.75 1.29
C VAL A 112 16.95 17.34 1.30
N GLN A 113 17.49 16.97 0.12
CA GLN A 113 18.90 16.57 0.01
C GLN A 113 19.43 16.73 -1.42
N ASN A 114 20.71 17.04 -1.52
CA ASN A 114 21.48 16.89 -2.74
C ASN A 114 22.18 15.54 -2.75
N SER A 115 22.29 14.89 -3.90
CA SER A 115 23.06 13.68 -4.09
C SER A 115 24.14 13.88 -5.14
N VAL A 116 25.37 13.68 -4.74
CA VAL A 116 26.52 13.72 -5.65
C VAL A 116 27.23 12.38 -5.59
N THR A 117 27.38 11.75 -6.75
CA THR A 117 28.01 10.42 -6.85
C THR A 117 29.33 10.53 -7.61
N PHE A 118 30.40 10.09 -6.99
CA PHE A 118 31.71 9.90 -7.65
C PHE A 118 31.87 8.41 -7.93
N LYS A 119 32.05 8.05 -9.20
CA LYS A 119 32.14 6.63 -9.57
C LYS A 119 33.11 6.38 -10.73
N THR A 120 33.70 5.19 -10.75
CA THR A 120 34.34 4.61 -11.90
C THR A 120 33.35 3.66 -12.57
N GLN A 121 33.13 3.83 -13.87
CA GLN A 121 32.26 2.97 -14.66
C GLN A 121 33.08 1.92 -15.39
N TYR A 122 32.62 0.69 -15.38
CA TYR A 122 33.24 -0.44 -16.06
C TYR A 122 32.25 -1.03 -17.08
N ASP A 123 32.80 -1.39 -18.23
CA ASP A 123 32.14 -2.22 -19.22
C ASP A 123 33.06 -3.38 -19.60
N ASN A 124 32.56 -4.62 -19.44
CA ASN A 124 33.31 -5.85 -19.68
C ASN A 124 34.71 -5.84 -18.99
N GLY A 125 34.77 -5.32 -17.76
CA GLY A 125 36.01 -5.22 -16.96
C GLY A 125 36.97 -4.11 -17.36
N LYS A 126 36.62 -3.28 -18.35
CA LYS A 126 37.41 -2.10 -18.75
C LYS A 126 36.78 -0.85 -18.19
N VAL A 127 37.61 0.09 -17.76
CA VAL A 127 37.16 1.43 -17.36
C VAL A 127 36.66 2.17 -18.58
N VAL A 128 35.37 2.54 -18.59
CA VAL A 128 34.73 3.36 -19.64
C VAL A 128 34.44 4.78 -19.19
N GLY A 129 34.54 5.05 -17.89
CA GLY A 129 34.43 6.38 -17.33
C GLY A 129 35.01 6.41 -15.92
N HIS A 130 35.73 7.49 -15.59
CA HIS A 130 36.31 7.68 -14.26
C HIS A 130 36.15 9.12 -13.81
N ASP A 131 35.60 9.30 -12.61
CA ASP A 131 35.51 10.62 -11.98
C ASP A 131 36.83 10.96 -11.30
N SER A 132 37.58 11.92 -11.85
CA SER A 132 38.91 12.32 -11.34
C SER A 132 38.87 12.88 -9.92
N ARG A 133 37.70 13.21 -9.38
CA ARG A 133 37.55 13.60 -7.98
C ARG A 133 37.85 12.43 -7.02
N LEU A 134 37.70 11.19 -7.48
CA LEU A 134 38.08 10.02 -6.71
C LEU A 134 39.60 9.97 -6.46
N ASP A 135 40.42 10.35 -7.43
CA ASP A 135 41.87 10.37 -7.28
C ASP A 135 42.31 11.36 -6.22
N GLN A 136 41.56 12.45 -6.05
CA GLN A 136 41.82 13.46 -5.05
C GLN A 136 41.40 13.04 -3.64
N LEU A 137 40.59 11.97 -3.50
CA LEU A 137 40.19 11.35 -2.25
C LEU A 137 41.09 10.18 -1.87
N ALA A 138 41.94 9.71 -2.81
CA ALA A 138 42.88 8.63 -2.53
C ALA A 138 43.96 9.12 -1.56
N GLY A 139 44.06 8.50 -0.39
CA GLY A 139 45.10 8.82 0.59
C GLY A 139 44.66 8.89 2.05
N GLY A 140 43.40 8.62 2.38
CA GLY A 140 42.95 8.58 3.76
C GLY A 140 41.46 8.50 3.93
N MET A 141 41.03 8.12 5.12
CA MET A 141 39.63 8.12 5.48
C MET A 141 39.19 9.56 5.81
N ILE A 142 38.21 10.05 5.06
CA ILE A 142 37.58 11.34 5.35
C ILE A 142 36.44 11.07 6.35
N THR A 143 36.57 11.65 7.52
CA THR A 143 35.60 11.50 8.62
C THR A 143 34.67 12.71 8.76
N ASP A 144 35.00 13.84 8.12
CA ASP A 144 34.21 15.05 8.10
C ASP A 144 33.72 15.36 6.68
N MET A 145 32.41 15.31 6.48
CA MET A 145 31.77 15.59 5.19
C MET A 145 31.99 17.03 4.72
N ASN A 146 32.17 17.98 5.62
CA ASN A 146 32.44 19.37 5.24
C ASN A 146 33.73 19.49 4.42
N GLN A 147 34.75 18.67 4.70
CA GLN A 147 35.99 18.65 3.91
C GLN A 147 35.74 18.22 2.44
N ILE A 148 34.78 17.36 2.18
CA ILE A 148 34.38 16.97 0.82
C ILE A 148 33.60 18.10 0.16
N ILE A 149 32.65 18.68 0.89
CA ILE A 149 31.81 19.78 0.43
C ILE A 149 32.68 20.94 0.00
N ASP A 150 33.61 21.39 0.86
CA ASP A 150 34.51 22.51 0.60
C ASP A 150 35.50 22.21 -0.54
N LYS A 151 36.08 20.99 -0.50
CA LYS A 151 37.08 20.59 -1.50
C LYS A 151 36.55 20.58 -2.94
N PHE A 152 35.30 20.16 -3.11
CA PHE A 152 34.68 20.04 -4.44
C PHE A 152 33.60 21.09 -4.69
N ASN A 153 33.48 22.09 -3.80
CA ASN A 153 32.47 23.15 -3.86
C ASN A 153 31.09 22.59 -4.14
N LEU A 154 30.67 21.59 -3.30
CA LEU A 154 29.39 20.94 -3.48
C LEU A 154 28.25 21.84 -2.97
N PRO A 155 27.07 21.83 -3.64
CA PRO A 155 25.97 22.65 -3.21
C PRO A 155 25.46 22.18 -1.83
N THR A 156 25.30 23.11 -0.90
CA THR A 156 24.73 22.90 0.44
C THR A 156 23.25 23.26 0.51
N THR A 157 22.74 23.89 -0.54
CA THR A 157 21.33 24.26 -0.70
C THR A 157 20.78 23.64 -1.99
N ILE A 158 19.46 23.49 -2.07
CA ILE A 158 18.81 22.99 -3.29
C ILE A 158 18.67 24.17 -4.26
N GLU A 159 19.43 24.13 -5.34
CA GLU A 159 19.49 25.20 -6.33
C GLU A 159 18.47 25.08 -7.46
N LYS A 160 17.98 23.86 -7.71
CA LYS A 160 17.06 23.58 -8.82
C LYS A 160 15.95 22.63 -8.40
N HIS A 161 14.73 23.01 -8.72
CA HIS A 161 13.56 22.13 -8.61
C HIS A 161 13.58 21.16 -9.80
N VAL A 162 13.98 19.92 -9.57
CA VAL A 162 14.05 18.87 -10.58
C VAL A 162 13.18 17.69 -10.13
N ALA A 163 12.30 17.25 -10.98
CA ALA A 163 11.59 16.01 -10.74
C ALA A 163 12.56 14.82 -10.83
N GLY A 164 12.77 14.12 -9.71
CA GLY A 164 13.54 12.89 -9.66
C GLY A 164 12.91 11.77 -10.51
N SER A 165 13.60 10.66 -10.67
CA SER A 165 13.06 9.48 -11.36
C SER A 165 12.02 8.73 -10.53
N LYS A 166 12.03 8.92 -9.21
CA LYS A 166 11.12 8.30 -8.25
C LYS A 166 10.36 9.41 -7.54
N ILE A 167 9.05 9.39 -7.63
CA ILE A 167 8.16 10.37 -7.00
C ILE A 167 7.23 9.59 -6.08
N SER A 168 7.14 10.03 -4.84
CA SER A 168 6.18 9.51 -3.88
C SER A 168 5.21 10.63 -3.51
N GLY A 169 3.93 10.30 -3.47
CA GLY A 169 2.86 11.22 -3.06
C GLY A 169 1.98 10.61 -2.00
N VAL A 170 1.13 11.45 -1.42
CA VAL A 170 0.01 11.03 -0.57
C VAL A 170 -1.24 11.69 -1.14
N ALA A 171 -2.30 10.92 -1.32
CA ALA A 171 -3.58 11.45 -1.79
C ALA A 171 -4.09 12.54 -0.83
N GLN A 172 -4.58 13.65 -1.39
CA GLN A 172 -5.04 14.77 -0.57
C GLN A 172 -6.26 14.43 0.29
N ASP A 173 -7.05 13.46 -0.15
CA ASP A 173 -8.20 12.94 0.57
C ASP A 173 -7.91 11.68 1.39
N PHE A 174 -6.64 11.35 1.58
CA PHE A 174 -6.19 10.20 2.37
C PHE A 174 -6.78 10.23 3.78
N LYS A 175 -7.26 9.08 4.24
CA LYS A 175 -7.82 8.86 5.57
C LYS A 175 -7.03 7.79 6.29
N MET A 176 -6.91 7.90 7.61
CA MET A 176 -6.36 6.81 8.41
C MET A 176 -7.16 5.52 8.23
N PRO A 177 -6.52 4.36 8.33
CA PRO A 177 -7.19 3.08 8.11
C PRO A 177 -8.43 2.93 8.97
N GLN A 178 -9.53 2.50 8.36
CA GLN A 178 -10.75 2.13 9.05
C GLN A 178 -11.24 0.78 8.61
N VAL A 179 -11.73 0.01 9.57
CA VAL A 179 -12.33 -1.30 9.34
C VAL A 179 -13.69 -1.38 10.02
N TRP A 180 -14.64 -1.98 9.36
CA TRP A 180 -15.89 -2.42 9.98
C TRP A 180 -15.70 -3.85 10.45
N LYS A 181 -16.00 -4.10 11.75
CA LYS A 181 -15.96 -5.43 12.34
C LYS A 181 -17.32 -5.77 12.92
N SER A 182 -17.73 -7.02 12.74
CA SER A 182 -18.92 -7.60 13.37
C SER A 182 -18.56 -8.96 13.94
N SER A 183 -19.06 -9.26 15.12
CA SER A 183 -18.88 -10.58 15.74
C SER A 183 -20.15 -11.03 16.39
N ILE A 184 -20.34 -12.34 16.43
CA ILE A 184 -21.34 -13.03 17.21
C ILE A 184 -20.71 -14.27 17.85
N ALA A 185 -21.02 -14.52 19.10
CA ALA A 185 -20.59 -15.72 19.82
C ALA A 185 -21.72 -16.29 20.67
N VAL A 186 -21.68 -17.59 20.80
CA VAL A 186 -22.62 -18.36 21.63
C VAL A 186 -21.80 -19.22 22.59
N ASP A 187 -22.00 -19.01 23.88
CA ASP A 187 -21.39 -19.78 24.94
C ASP A 187 -22.48 -20.67 25.55
N TYR A 188 -22.33 -21.99 25.41
CA TYR A 188 -23.30 -22.96 25.90
C TYR A 188 -22.67 -23.87 26.98
N GLN A 189 -23.26 -23.88 28.17
CA GLN A 189 -22.92 -24.81 29.22
C GLN A 189 -23.73 -26.09 29.03
N VAL A 190 -23.04 -27.17 28.67
CA VAL A 190 -23.67 -28.46 28.40
C VAL A 190 -24.13 -29.09 29.73
N PRO A 191 -25.38 -29.56 29.87
CA PRO A 191 -25.90 -30.10 31.11
C PRO A 191 -25.42 -31.55 31.35
N VAL A 192 -24.16 -31.69 31.74
CA VAL A 192 -23.49 -32.94 32.10
C VAL A 192 -23.00 -32.88 33.56
N SER A 193 -22.49 -34.00 34.09
CA SER A 193 -22.06 -34.10 35.49
C SER A 193 -20.78 -33.31 35.85
N PHE A 194 -20.10 -32.79 34.89
CA PHE A 194 -18.87 -31.97 35.05
C PHE A 194 -18.99 -30.67 34.25
N PRO A 195 -18.21 -29.64 34.59
CA PRO A 195 -18.19 -28.40 33.80
C PRO A 195 -17.76 -28.65 32.35
N LEU A 196 -18.66 -28.41 31.40
CA LEU A 196 -18.43 -28.51 29.97
C LEU A 196 -19.04 -27.29 29.26
N THR A 197 -18.21 -26.50 28.65
CA THR A 197 -18.65 -25.31 27.89
C THR A 197 -18.22 -25.44 26.43
N VAL A 198 -19.16 -25.19 25.52
CA VAL A 198 -18.91 -25.08 24.08
C VAL A 198 -19.14 -23.65 23.67
N THR A 199 -18.12 -23.04 23.06
CA THR A 199 -18.20 -21.69 22.52
C THR A 199 -18.07 -21.75 21.01
N GLY A 200 -19.03 -21.19 20.29
CA GLY A 200 -18.95 -20.92 18.86
C GLY A 200 -18.82 -19.41 18.64
N GLU A 201 -17.87 -18.98 17.83
CA GLU A 201 -17.68 -17.57 17.52
C GLU A 201 -17.48 -17.36 16.03
N PHE A 202 -18.12 -16.33 15.48
CA PHE A 202 -17.90 -15.87 14.12
C PHE A 202 -17.58 -14.38 14.13
N MET A 203 -16.51 -14.00 13.42
CA MET A 203 -16.11 -12.61 13.22
C MET A 203 -15.99 -12.31 11.73
N PHE A 204 -16.51 -11.17 11.33
CA PHE A 204 -16.37 -10.62 9.99
C PHE A 204 -15.72 -9.26 10.05
N THR A 205 -14.79 -9.00 9.12
CA THR A 205 -14.09 -7.72 8.97
C THR A 205 -14.19 -7.27 7.53
N LYS A 206 -14.49 -5.99 7.32
CA LYS A 206 -14.53 -5.34 6.01
C LYS A 206 -13.72 -4.05 6.06
N ASN A 207 -12.83 -3.86 5.09
CA ASN A 207 -12.12 -2.60 4.96
C ASN A 207 -13.08 -1.47 4.55
N VAL A 208 -13.02 -0.35 5.27
CA VAL A 208 -13.69 0.91 4.94
C VAL A 208 -12.70 1.84 4.24
N ASN A 209 -11.54 2.05 4.87
CA ASN A 209 -10.41 2.79 4.32
C ASN A 209 -9.14 1.96 4.59
N ALA A 210 -8.86 0.96 3.77
CA ALA A 210 -7.56 0.29 3.82
C ALA A 210 -6.52 1.14 3.09
N VAL A 211 -5.26 0.96 3.45
CA VAL A 211 -4.14 1.61 2.77
C VAL A 211 -3.82 0.86 1.49
N THR A 212 -3.64 1.58 0.42
CA THR A 212 -3.14 1.05 -0.86
C THR A 212 -2.06 1.96 -1.41
N ILE A 213 -1.30 1.46 -2.36
CA ILE A 213 -0.31 2.22 -3.10
C ILE A 213 -0.63 2.07 -4.57
N ASN A 214 -0.86 3.21 -5.22
CA ASN A 214 -1.19 3.28 -6.63
C ASN A 214 -0.04 3.92 -7.41
N ASN A 215 0.32 3.34 -8.55
CA ASN A 215 1.17 4.02 -9.53
C ASN A 215 0.29 4.84 -10.47
N ILE A 216 0.22 6.14 -10.24
CA ILE A 216 -0.64 7.04 -11.02
C ILE A 216 -0.07 7.39 -12.39
N ASN A 217 1.19 7.01 -12.65
CA ASN A 217 1.81 7.22 -13.96
C ASN A 217 1.35 6.21 -15.03
N ILE A 218 0.64 5.16 -14.63
CA ILE A 218 0.14 4.14 -15.56
C ILE A 218 -1.20 4.60 -16.13
N LYS A 219 -1.27 4.76 -17.45
CA LYS A 219 -2.51 5.07 -18.17
C LYS A 219 -3.54 3.98 -18.02
N ASN A 220 -4.82 4.36 -18.16
CA ASN A 220 -5.88 3.37 -18.25
C ASN A 220 -5.60 2.41 -19.42
N PRO A 221 -5.54 1.10 -19.17
CA PRO A 221 -5.24 0.13 -20.23
C PRO A 221 -6.19 0.14 -21.42
N ASP A 222 -7.45 0.57 -21.23
CA ASP A 222 -8.41 0.68 -22.33
C ASP A 222 -8.06 1.82 -23.30
N GLU A 223 -7.20 2.73 -22.87
CA GLU A 223 -6.72 3.88 -23.66
C GLU A 223 -5.38 3.62 -24.33
N TRP A 224 -4.75 2.49 -24.09
CA TRP A 224 -3.43 2.22 -24.62
C TRP A 224 -3.41 2.16 -26.13
N LYS A 225 -2.66 3.09 -26.73
CA LYS A 225 -2.44 3.22 -28.14
C LYS A 225 -0.94 3.32 -28.38
N TYR A 226 -0.44 2.62 -29.38
CA TYR A 226 0.94 2.74 -29.74
C TYR A 226 1.11 2.89 -31.25
N ASN A 227 2.15 3.59 -31.66
CA ASN A 227 2.50 3.74 -33.06
C ASN A 227 3.44 2.61 -33.47
N LYS A 228 2.98 1.77 -34.37
CA LYS A 228 3.84 0.78 -35.02
C LYS A 228 4.62 1.47 -36.13
N LEU A 229 5.94 1.45 -36.03
CA LEU A 229 6.82 1.95 -37.08
C LEU A 229 7.25 0.78 -37.97
N THR A 230 6.92 0.85 -39.24
CA THR A 230 7.34 -0.15 -40.22
C THR A 230 8.24 0.51 -41.25
N THR A 231 9.46 0.02 -41.41
CA THR A 231 10.36 0.49 -42.43
C THR A 231 10.28 -0.41 -43.63
N VAL A 232 9.91 0.14 -44.79
CA VAL A 232 9.79 -0.55 -46.09
C VAL A 232 10.70 0.13 -47.09
N LYS A 233 11.11 -0.60 -48.10
CA LYS A 233 11.84 -0.03 -49.24
C LYS A 233 10.86 0.73 -50.12
N GLY A 234 11.12 2.02 -50.33
CA GLY A 234 10.41 2.82 -51.32
C GLY A 234 10.76 2.42 -52.76
N ALA A 235 10.04 2.96 -53.74
CA ALA A 235 10.26 2.70 -55.14
C ALA A 235 11.65 3.17 -55.62
N ASP A 236 12.28 4.11 -54.93
CA ASP A 236 13.62 4.60 -55.15
C ASP A 236 14.71 3.79 -54.40
N GLY A 237 14.34 2.71 -53.76
CA GLY A 237 15.24 1.84 -53.00
C GLY A 237 15.62 2.39 -51.61
N LYS A 238 15.17 3.57 -51.24
CA LYS A 238 15.43 4.14 -49.93
C LYS A 238 14.45 3.61 -48.87
N ASP A 239 14.89 3.66 -47.65
CA ASP A 239 14.05 3.28 -46.54
C ASP A 239 12.98 4.36 -46.25
N VAL A 240 11.71 3.93 -46.26
CA VAL A 240 10.55 4.77 -45.90
C VAL A 240 9.96 4.18 -44.63
N THR A 241 9.89 4.99 -43.58
CA THR A 241 9.26 4.62 -42.33
C THR A 241 7.81 5.10 -42.34
N THR A 242 6.88 4.18 -42.25
CA THR A 242 5.45 4.43 -42.10
C THR A 242 5.03 4.23 -40.64
N THR A 243 4.04 5.00 -40.20
CA THR A 243 3.50 4.93 -38.85
C THR A 243 2.06 4.46 -38.92
N GLU A 244 1.75 3.41 -38.21
CA GLU A 244 0.39 2.90 -38.03
C GLU A 244 0.00 2.98 -36.57
N LEU A 245 -1.15 3.59 -36.27
CA LEU A 245 -1.70 3.63 -34.91
C LEU A 245 -2.46 2.34 -34.62
N LEU A 246 -1.98 1.58 -33.67
CA LEU A 246 -2.62 0.36 -33.21
C LEU A 246 -3.18 0.55 -31.80
N HIS A 247 -4.31 -0.09 -31.56
CA HIS A 247 -4.85 -0.25 -30.21
C HIS A 247 -4.38 -1.59 -29.66
N THR A 248 -3.72 -1.58 -28.50
CA THR A 248 -3.49 -2.81 -27.79
C THR A 248 -4.73 -3.09 -26.95
N GLY A 249 -5.41 -4.20 -27.20
CA GLY A 249 -6.23 -4.75 -26.14
C GLY A 249 -5.33 -5.07 -24.95
N MET A 250 -5.83 -4.83 -23.73
CA MET A 250 -5.10 -5.20 -22.53
C MET A 250 -4.82 -6.72 -22.52
N GLN A 251 -3.56 -7.10 -22.44
CA GLN A 251 -3.21 -8.50 -22.30
C GLN A 251 -3.45 -8.95 -20.85
N ARG A 252 -4.04 -10.13 -20.72
CA ARG A 252 -4.21 -10.80 -19.45
C ARG A 252 -3.30 -12.00 -19.37
N PHE A 253 -2.74 -12.23 -18.20
CA PHE A 253 -1.97 -13.43 -17.94
C PHE A 253 -2.91 -14.65 -18.00
N ASN A 254 -2.57 -15.61 -18.85
CA ASN A 254 -3.33 -16.84 -19.00
C ASN A 254 -2.97 -17.84 -17.88
N GLY A 255 -3.16 -17.41 -16.64
CA GLY A 255 -2.87 -18.16 -15.44
C GLY A 255 -4.08 -18.20 -14.52
N ALA A 256 -3.88 -18.72 -13.32
CA ALA A 256 -4.95 -18.95 -12.35
C ALA A 256 -5.72 -17.69 -11.92
N ASP A 257 -5.11 -16.52 -11.96
CA ASP A 257 -5.71 -15.27 -11.47
C ASP A 257 -6.07 -14.27 -12.58
N ASN A 258 -5.77 -14.59 -13.84
CA ASN A 258 -6.17 -13.79 -15.02
C ASN A 258 -5.90 -12.28 -14.86
N ARG A 259 -4.81 -11.91 -14.18
CA ARG A 259 -4.47 -10.51 -13.91
C ARG A 259 -3.92 -9.82 -15.14
N MET A 260 -4.04 -8.51 -15.15
CA MET A 260 -3.58 -7.67 -16.24
C MET A 260 -2.06 -7.51 -16.24
N VAL A 261 -1.48 -7.35 -17.42
CA VAL A 261 -0.04 -7.20 -17.62
C VAL A 261 0.25 -5.82 -18.19
N TYR A 262 1.10 -5.06 -17.48
CA TYR A 262 1.51 -3.70 -17.83
C TYR A 262 3.01 -3.67 -18.23
N SER A 263 3.46 -4.60 -19.04
CA SER A 263 4.86 -4.67 -19.44
C SER A 263 5.02 -4.57 -20.95
N TYR A 264 5.98 -3.73 -21.37
CA TYR A 264 6.36 -3.62 -22.78
C TYR A 264 6.85 -4.93 -23.37
N SER A 265 7.60 -5.70 -22.60
CA SER A 265 8.22 -6.95 -23.09
C SER A 265 7.21 -7.98 -23.57
N LEU A 266 5.97 -7.90 -23.10
CA LEU A 266 4.90 -8.80 -23.51
C LEU A 266 4.15 -8.32 -24.76
N TYR A 267 4.39 -7.09 -25.16
CA TYR A 267 3.93 -6.54 -26.44
C TYR A 267 5.04 -6.54 -27.49
N ASP A 268 6.21 -7.14 -27.17
CA ASP A 268 7.28 -7.32 -28.13
C ASP A 268 6.77 -8.16 -29.32
N ASN A 269 6.82 -7.52 -30.46
CA ASN A 269 6.49 -8.19 -31.69
C ASN A 269 7.59 -9.21 -32.00
N PRO A 270 7.27 -10.48 -32.27
CA PRO A 270 8.22 -11.45 -32.77
C PRO A 270 8.85 -11.04 -34.11
N ASP A 271 8.25 -10.10 -34.83
CA ASP A 271 8.82 -9.49 -36.03
C ASP A 271 9.83 -8.41 -35.66
N LYS A 272 11.11 -8.73 -35.78
CA LYS A 272 12.25 -7.81 -35.49
C LYS A 272 12.27 -6.54 -36.34
N ASN A 273 11.44 -6.46 -37.38
CA ASN A 273 11.36 -5.30 -38.29
C ASN A 273 10.37 -4.24 -37.79
N VAL A 274 9.66 -4.50 -36.70
CA VAL A 274 8.71 -3.55 -36.14
C VAL A 274 9.28 -2.88 -34.92
N LYS A 275 9.30 -1.56 -34.94
CA LYS A 275 9.68 -0.72 -33.80
C LYS A 275 8.46 0.02 -33.27
N TYR A 276 8.25 -0.04 -31.98
CA TYR A 276 7.24 0.77 -31.32
C TYR A 276 7.79 2.16 -31.02
N ALA A 277 7.00 3.18 -31.27
CA ALA A 277 7.38 4.57 -31.00
C ALA A 277 6.68 5.08 -29.74
N GLY A 278 7.47 5.52 -28.79
CA GLY A 278 6.98 6.19 -27.58
C GLY A 278 6.48 5.25 -26.49
N ASP A 279 6.23 5.82 -25.34
CA ASP A 279 5.66 5.15 -24.17
C ASP A 279 4.14 5.28 -24.20
N PHE A 280 3.45 4.19 -24.46
CA PHE A 280 1.99 4.15 -24.50
C PHE A 280 1.37 3.72 -23.16
N VAL A 281 2.17 3.22 -22.22
CA VAL A 281 1.75 2.72 -20.92
C VAL A 281 1.74 3.83 -19.89
N HIS A 282 2.69 4.76 -19.96
CA HIS A 282 2.90 5.80 -18.95
C HIS A 282 2.57 7.19 -19.49
N TYR A 283 2.19 8.10 -18.59
CA TYR A 283 2.02 9.52 -18.92
C TYR A 283 3.37 10.20 -19.16
N ASN A 284 4.40 9.82 -18.41
CA ASN A 284 5.76 10.33 -18.55
C ASN A 284 6.79 9.31 -18.03
N GLY A 285 8.07 9.58 -18.24
CA GLY A 285 9.18 8.68 -17.87
C GLY A 285 9.51 8.66 -16.37
N LYS A 286 8.60 9.07 -15.48
CA LYS A 286 8.82 9.11 -14.04
C LYS A 286 8.03 7.99 -13.34
N ASN A 287 8.59 7.42 -12.28
CA ASN A 287 7.81 6.56 -11.38
C ASN A 287 7.08 7.44 -10.38
N ALA A 288 5.76 7.39 -10.38
CA ALA A 288 4.92 8.20 -9.50
C ALA A 288 3.95 7.29 -8.72
N VAL A 289 4.27 7.02 -7.47
CA VAL A 289 3.46 6.18 -6.59
C VAL A 289 2.83 7.02 -5.48
N VAL A 290 1.56 6.81 -5.25
CA VAL A 290 0.75 7.57 -4.29
C VAL A 290 0.18 6.63 -3.24
N LEU A 291 0.39 7.01 -1.98
CA LEU A 291 -0.28 6.41 -0.83
C LEU A 291 -1.74 6.86 -0.84
N ASP A 292 -2.66 5.91 -0.87
CA ASP A 292 -4.09 6.16 -1.08
C ASP A 292 -4.94 5.19 -0.25
N ASN A 293 -6.25 5.32 -0.32
CA ASN A 293 -7.21 4.45 0.34
C ASN A 293 -7.98 3.55 -0.63
N THR A 294 -8.43 2.43 -0.11
CA THR A 294 -9.35 1.52 -0.80
C THR A 294 -10.35 0.91 0.17
N SER A 295 -11.55 0.63 -0.29
CA SER A 295 -12.55 -0.13 0.45
C SER A 295 -12.51 -1.63 0.17
N LYS A 296 -11.61 -2.08 -0.69
CA LYS A 296 -11.44 -3.50 -1.04
C LYS A 296 -10.80 -4.25 0.13
N GLY A 297 -11.06 -5.54 0.20
CA GLY A 297 -10.54 -6.40 1.25
C GLY A 297 -11.57 -6.69 2.34
N TYR A 298 -11.53 -7.93 2.82
CA TYR A 298 -12.38 -8.44 3.90
C TYR A 298 -11.71 -9.65 4.54
N GLY A 299 -12.19 -10.03 5.71
CA GLY A 299 -11.80 -11.27 6.35
C GLY A 299 -12.92 -11.82 7.21
N TYR A 300 -12.88 -13.11 7.45
CA TYR A 300 -13.74 -13.74 8.44
C TYR A 300 -12.96 -14.81 9.21
N THR A 301 -13.41 -15.02 10.44
CA THR A 301 -12.89 -16.06 11.32
C THR A 301 -14.08 -16.78 11.94
N ALA A 302 -14.08 -18.11 11.85
CA ALA A 302 -15.00 -18.97 12.57
C ALA A 302 -14.20 -19.81 13.57
N ASN A 303 -14.62 -19.79 14.82
CA ASN A 303 -13.96 -20.50 15.89
C ASN A 303 -14.98 -21.36 16.64
N ILE A 304 -14.56 -22.57 17.03
CA ILE A 304 -15.27 -23.41 17.97
C ILE A 304 -14.31 -23.87 19.06
N THR A 305 -14.70 -23.69 20.33
CA THR A 305 -13.86 -24.05 21.47
C THR A 305 -14.70 -24.90 22.45
N VAL A 306 -14.10 -25.97 22.89
CA VAL A 306 -14.68 -26.86 23.92
C VAL A 306 -13.76 -26.82 25.13
N ASN A 307 -14.33 -26.47 26.30
CA ASN A 307 -13.64 -26.48 27.58
C ASN A 307 -14.33 -27.50 28.47
N ALA A 308 -13.58 -28.44 28.99
CA ALA A 308 -14.10 -29.51 29.86
C ALA A 308 -13.24 -29.65 31.12
N GLN A 309 -13.87 -29.81 32.25
CA GLN A 309 -13.22 -30.15 33.53
C GLN A 309 -13.82 -31.43 34.11
N PRO A 310 -13.40 -32.60 33.55
CA PRO A 310 -13.99 -33.88 33.92
C PRO A 310 -13.71 -34.30 35.36
N VAL A 311 -12.62 -33.81 35.96
CA VAL A 311 -12.26 -33.99 37.39
C VAL A 311 -11.58 -32.67 37.85
N ASP A 312 -11.53 -32.49 39.20
CA ASP A 312 -11.14 -31.21 39.80
C ASP A 312 -9.76 -30.66 39.34
N ASP A 313 -8.79 -31.53 39.11
CA ASP A 313 -7.42 -31.14 38.77
C ASP A 313 -7.10 -31.26 37.26
N LEU A 314 -8.09 -31.56 36.41
CA LEU A 314 -7.88 -31.71 34.96
C LEU A 314 -8.76 -30.79 34.16
N MET A 315 -8.17 -29.82 33.51
CA MET A 315 -8.79 -28.95 32.51
C MET A 315 -8.35 -29.35 31.11
N LEU A 316 -9.30 -29.60 30.23
CA LEU A 316 -9.08 -29.91 28.82
C LEU A 316 -9.68 -28.80 27.96
N MET A 317 -8.91 -28.35 26.97
CA MET A 317 -9.36 -27.37 25.96
C MET A 317 -9.07 -27.92 24.57
N LEU A 318 -10.09 -27.88 23.71
CA LEU A 318 -9.97 -28.14 22.28
C LEU A 318 -10.54 -26.95 21.54
N ALA A 319 -9.77 -26.43 20.58
CA ALA A 319 -10.20 -25.34 19.74
C ALA A 319 -9.91 -25.63 18.26
N TYR A 320 -10.85 -25.22 17.41
CA TYR A 320 -10.66 -25.21 15.97
C TYR A 320 -11.00 -23.83 15.43
N THR A 321 -10.10 -23.26 14.63
CA THR A 321 -10.28 -21.94 14.03
C THR A 321 -10.08 -22.03 12.53
N HIS A 322 -11.01 -21.45 11.78
CA HIS A 322 -10.88 -21.24 10.35
C HIS A 322 -10.87 -19.74 10.07
N THR A 323 -9.87 -19.27 9.32
CA THR A 323 -9.73 -17.85 8.97
C THR A 323 -9.49 -17.70 7.47
N GLU A 324 -10.18 -16.76 6.84
CA GLU A 324 -9.90 -16.29 5.49
C GLU A 324 -9.75 -14.77 5.52
N SER A 325 -8.70 -14.25 4.90
CA SER A 325 -8.48 -12.81 4.74
C SER A 325 -8.02 -12.49 3.34
N LYS A 326 -8.57 -11.42 2.77
CA LYS A 326 -8.19 -10.89 1.45
C LYS A 326 -7.91 -9.41 1.56
N GLU A 327 -6.73 -9.01 1.14
CA GLU A 327 -6.28 -7.62 1.18
C GLU A 327 -5.77 -7.17 -0.19
N VAL A 328 -5.80 -5.87 -0.45
CA VAL A 328 -5.30 -5.29 -1.70
C VAL A 328 -3.80 -5.11 -1.66
N SER A 329 -3.25 -4.78 -0.47
CA SER A 329 -1.81 -4.59 -0.27
C SER A 329 -1.42 -5.06 1.12
N GLY A 330 -0.45 -5.96 1.18
CA GLY A 330 0.16 -6.39 2.44
C GLY A 330 1.16 -5.38 3.00
N LEU A 331 1.39 -4.24 2.34
CA LEU A 331 2.39 -3.22 2.72
C LEU A 331 3.74 -3.86 3.12
N PRO A 332 4.41 -4.61 2.24
CA PRO A 332 5.60 -5.37 2.59
C PRO A 332 6.83 -4.51 2.92
N GLY A 333 6.74 -3.21 2.72
CA GLY A 333 7.80 -2.23 3.03
C GLY A 333 7.23 -0.87 3.37
N SER A 334 8.06 0.00 3.94
CA SER A 334 7.69 1.37 4.31
C SER A 334 7.90 2.38 3.17
N ASP A 335 8.73 2.07 2.20
CA ASP A 335 8.92 2.88 0.98
C ASP A 335 7.82 2.53 -0.05
N PRO A 336 7.04 3.49 -0.55
CA PRO A 336 5.95 3.22 -1.48
C PRO A 336 6.39 2.54 -2.78
N ILE A 337 7.53 2.92 -3.32
CA ILE A 337 8.06 2.32 -4.56
C ILE A 337 8.50 0.89 -4.30
N SER A 338 9.23 0.66 -3.20
CA SER A 338 9.63 -0.70 -2.81
C SER A 338 8.42 -1.57 -2.49
N THR A 339 7.40 -1.01 -1.88
CA THR A 339 6.12 -1.70 -1.63
C THR A 339 5.43 -2.05 -2.94
N TRP A 340 5.34 -1.11 -3.87
CA TRP A 340 4.77 -1.36 -5.19
C TRP A 340 5.52 -2.47 -5.93
N GLN A 341 6.85 -2.43 -5.93
CA GLN A 341 7.70 -3.44 -6.56
C GLN A 341 7.63 -4.80 -5.84
N GLY A 342 7.46 -4.79 -4.52
CA GLY A 342 7.37 -5.99 -3.68
C GLY A 342 6.03 -6.72 -3.76
N LEU A 343 4.98 -6.12 -4.35
CA LEU A 343 3.75 -6.83 -4.63
C LEU A 343 4.00 -7.95 -5.65
N ASN A 344 3.31 -9.06 -5.50
CA ASN A 344 3.47 -10.21 -6.38
C ASN A 344 3.27 -9.82 -7.86
N THR A 345 4.29 -10.10 -8.65
CA THR A 345 4.26 -9.91 -10.11
C THR A 345 3.91 -11.21 -10.82
N ILE A 346 3.44 -11.12 -12.05
CA ILE A 346 3.08 -12.30 -12.85
C ILE A 346 4.31 -13.12 -13.22
N ASP A 347 5.38 -12.45 -13.59
CA ASP A 347 6.61 -13.05 -14.12
C ASP A 347 7.75 -13.12 -13.10
N GLY A 348 7.48 -12.74 -11.84
CA GLY A 348 8.52 -12.63 -10.81
C GLY A 348 9.47 -11.44 -10.98
N SER A 349 9.22 -10.57 -11.96
CA SER A 349 10.01 -9.36 -12.17
C SER A 349 9.72 -8.29 -11.12
N ASN A 350 10.68 -7.43 -10.85
CA ASN A 350 10.56 -6.29 -9.96
C ASN A 350 10.33 -4.96 -10.72
N TYR A 351 9.86 -5.04 -11.96
CA TYR A 351 9.58 -3.85 -12.74
C TYR A 351 8.39 -3.08 -12.16
N VAL A 352 8.53 -1.76 -12.06
CA VAL A 352 7.48 -0.87 -11.53
C VAL A 352 6.22 -0.87 -12.38
N ASP A 353 6.36 -1.13 -13.66
CA ASP A 353 5.29 -1.18 -14.66
C ASP A 353 4.62 -2.56 -14.79
N ALA A 354 5.16 -3.60 -14.14
CA ALA A 354 4.50 -4.90 -14.11
C ALA A 354 3.23 -4.83 -13.27
N GLN A 355 2.19 -5.51 -13.71
CA GLN A 355 0.96 -5.58 -12.92
C GLN A 355 1.19 -6.30 -11.61
N ARG A 356 0.66 -5.72 -10.54
CA ARG A 356 0.68 -6.26 -9.19
C ARG A 356 -0.64 -6.93 -8.84
N SER A 357 -0.59 -7.88 -7.93
CA SER A 357 -1.79 -8.49 -7.41
C SER A 357 -2.66 -7.45 -6.69
N GLN A 358 -3.94 -7.38 -7.05
CA GLN A 358 -4.90 -6.51 -6.36
C GLN A 358 -5.44 -7.14 -5.07
N TYR A 359 -5.20 -8.43 -4.84
CA TYR A 359 -5.60 -9.15 -3.65
C TYR A 359 -4.47 -10.08 -3.21
N VAL A 360 -4.00 -9.89 -2.00
CA VAL A 360 -3.16 -10.86 -1.31
C VAL A 360 -4.09 -11.77 -0.51
N VAL A 361 -4.09 -13.05 -0.84
CA VAL A 361 -4.77 -14.05 0.00
C VAL A 361 -3.81 -14.41 1.11
N CYS A 362 -4.09 -13.98 2.32
CA CYS A 362 -3.35 -14.41 3.49
C CYS A 362 -4.07 -15.62 4.11
N LEU A 363 -3.57 -16.81 3.82
CA LEU A 363 -3.96 -18.02 4.52
C LEU A 363 -2.99 -18.18 5.71
N LEU A 364 -3.40 -17.70 6.87
CA LEU A 364 -2.72 -18.06 8.12
C LEU A 364 -3.20 -19.46 8.51
N TYR A 365 -2.42 -20.47 8.12
CA TYR A 365 -2.51 -21.76 8.77
C TYR A 365 -1.68 -21.69 10.05
N THR A 366 -2.33 -21.56 11.18
CA THR A 366 -1.73 -21.92 12.44
C THR A 366 -1.98 -23.41 12.63
N SER A 367 -1.06 -24.23 12.12
CA SER A 367 -0.89 -25.61 12.60
C SER A 367 0.22 -25.58 13.64
N ASP A 368 -0.13 -25.53 14.88
CA ASP A 368 0.68 -26.00 15.99
C ASP A 368 0.05 -27.26 16.55
#